data_1a3e49015473e18185ea413859bd3fd2
#
_entry.id   1a3e49015473e18185ea413859bd3fd2
#
_cell.length_a   1.000
_cell.length_b   1.000
_cell.length_c   1.000
_cell.angle_alpha   90.00
_cell.angle_beta   90.00
_cell.angle_gamma   90.00
#
_symmetry.space_group_name_H-M   'P 1'
#
loop_
_entity.id
_entity.type
_entity.pdbx_description
1 polymer ?
#
loop_
_entity_poly.entity_id
_entity_poly.type
_entity_poly.pdbx_seq_one_letter_code
_entity_poly.pdbx_strand_id
1 'polypeptide(L)'
;MQSLNDVEASYEIIDCDPSFADTAAFCSRYGYLPEESANAILLEGKADPPVYALCLVLATTRINVNKVARKRLGTRKASFASADITKELTGMEIGGVTPFGLPEDLPIWIDNLVMEAPKVIIGGGSRNAKIYLTPENLLKLPNTHIVEGLSMPIVTEERL
;
A
#
# COMPACT_ATOMS: atom_id res chain seq x y z
N MET A 1 0.21 -5.66 -16.51
CA MET A 1 0.87 -6.48 -15.50
C MET A 1 2.28 -6.90 -15.85
N GLN A 2 2.93 -6.12 -16.70
CA GLN A 2 4.31 -6.38 -17.10
C GLN A 2 5.25 -6.50 -15.89
N SER A 3 5.12 -5.59 -14.93
CA SER A 3 5.96 -5.58 -13.74
C SER A 3 5.84 -6.86 -12.90
N LEU A 4 4.63 -7.43 -12.79
CA LEU A 4 4.42 -8.68 -12.07
C LEU A 4 5.12 -9.84 -12.79
N ASN A 5 5.03 -9.85 -14.11
CA ASN A 5 5.71 -10.87 -14.91
C ASN A 5 7.22 -10.72 -14.80
N ASP A 6 7.72 -9.49 -14.77
CA ASP A 6 9.16 -9.22 -14.68
C ASP A 6 9.77 -9.74 -13.37
N VAL A 7 9.00 -9.75 -12.27
CA VAL A 7 9.49 -10.28 -10.99
C VAL A 7 9.05 -11.73 -10.74
N GLU A 8 8.39 -12.34 -11.71
CA GLU A 8 7.94 -13.74 -11.64
C GLU A 8 7.01 -14.00 -10.44
N ALA A 9 6.21 -13.01 -10.07
CA ALA A 9 5.28 -13.16 -8.96
C ALA A 9 4.07 -14.00 -9.36
N SER A 10 3.61 -14.85 -8.43
CA SER A 10 2.34 -15.57 -8.59
C SER A 10 1.21 -14.70 -8.08
N TYR A 11 0.18 -14.52 -8.91
CA TYR A 11 -0.90 -13.60 -8.57
C TYR A 11 -2.20 -13.96 -9.28
N GLU A 12 -3.30 -13.43 -8.76
CA GLU A 12 -4.60 -13.45 -9.43
C GLU A 12 -5.06 -12.01 -9.61
N ILE A 13 -5.62 -11.71 -10.78
CA ILE A 13 -6.21 -10.40 -11.05
C ILE A 13 -7.71 -10.50 -10.81
N ILE A 14 -8.24 -9.59 -9.99
CA ILE A 14 -9.66 -9.50 -9.68
C ILE A 14 -10.20 -8.25 -10.37
N ASP A 15 -11.16 -8.43 -11.27
CA ASP A 15 -11.84 -7.31 -11.91
C ASP A 15 -12.64 -6.55 -10.87
N CYS A 16 -12.63 -5.24 -10.94
CA CYS A 16 -13.29 -4.37 -9.98
C CYS A 16 -13.97 -3.23 -10.70
N ASP A 17 -15.23 -2.96 -10.34
CA ASP A 17 -15.90 -1.74 -10.80
C ASP A 17 -15.21 -0.55 -10.13
N PRO A 18 -14.79 0.48 -10.88
CA PRO A 18 -14.08 1.63 -10.29
C PRO A 18 -14.83 2.29 -9.14
N SER A 19 -16.15 2.25 -9.14
CA SER A 19 -16.95 2.81 -8.03
C SER A 19 -16.79 2.02 -6.72
N PHE A 20 -16.24 0.81 -6.77
CA PHE A 20 -15.98 -0.03 -5.60
C PHE A 20 -14.50 -0.23 -5.34
N ALA A 21 -13.63 0.63 -5.90
CA ALA A 21 -12.18 0.44 -5.77
C ALA A 21 -11.64 0.73 -4.36
N ASP A 22 -12.31 1.57 -3.60
CA ASP A 22 -11.91 1.84 -2.21
C ASP A 22 -12.12 0.58 -1.36
N THR A 23 -11.22 0.35 -0.41
CA THR A 23 -11.14 -0.93 0.28
C THR A 23 -12.45 -1.38 0.92
N ALA A 24 -13.12 -0.52 1.68
CA ALA A 24 -14.37 -0.89 2.35
C ALA A 24 -15.45 -1.25 1.34
N ALA A 25 -15.58 -0.46 0.28
CA ALA A 25 -16.57 -0.71 -0.77
C ALA A 25 -16.26 -2.01 -1.52
N PHE A 26 -14.99 -2.24 -1.81
CA PHE A 26 -14.55 -3.46 -2.50
C PHE A 26 -14.87 -4.71 -1.67
N CYS A 27 -14.49 -4.71 -0.40
CA CYS A 27 -14.72 -5.86 0.47
C CYS A 27 -16.22 -6.16 0.60
N SER A 28 -17.03 -5.13 0.78
CA SER A 28 -18.47 -5.29 0.90
C SER A 28 -19.10 -5.84 -0.38
N ARG A 29 -18.69 -5.31 -1.53
CA ARG A 29 -19.29 -5.68 -2.83
C ARG A 29 -18.87 -7.07 -3.31
N TYR A 30 -17.61 -7.46 -3.08
CA TYR A 30 -17.03 -8.67 -3.64
C TYR A 30 -16.85 -9.79 -2.61
N GLY A 31 -17.22 -9.56 -1.36
CA GLY A 31 -17.23 -10.61 -0.35
C GLY A 31 -15.88 -10.92 0.29
N TYR A 32 -14.92 -9.99 0.23
CA TYR A 32 -13.64 -10.15 0.88
C TYR A 32 -13.63 -9.47 2.25
N LEU A 33 -12.78 -9.95 3.14
CA LEU A 33 -12.64 -9.37 4.48
C LEU A 33 -11.60 -8.24 4.46
N PRO A 34 -11.81 -7.16 5.24
CA PRO A 34 -10.80 -6.10 5.37
C PRO A 34 -9.43 -6.63 5.82
N GLU A 35 -9.40 -7.69 6.62
CA GLU A 35 -8.15 -8.31 7.07
C GLU A 35 -7.35 -8.94 5.92
N GLU A 36 -7.99 -9.16 4.77
CA GLU A 36 -7.32 -9.68 3.58
C GLU A 36 -6.82 -8.59 2.65
N SER A 37 -7.17 -7.32 2.93
CA SER A 37 -6.81 -6.20 2.06
C SER A 37 -5.67 -5.40 2.66
N ALA A 38 -4.76 -4.94 1.80
CA ALA A 38 -3.70 -4.04 2.18
C ALA A 38 -3.77 -2.78 1.31
N ASN A 39 -3.60 -1.63 1.94
CA ASN A 39 -3.60 -0.34 1.25
C ASN A 39 -2.17 0.08 0.95
N ALA A 40 -1.94 0.51 -0.29
CA ALA A 40 -0.67 1.09 -0.70
C ALA A 40 -0.81 2.61 -0.68
N ILE A 41 -0.06 3.26 0.20
CA ILE A 41 -0.17 4.69 0.45
C ILE A 41 1.20 5.34 0.34
N LEU A 42 1.30 6.37 -0.50
CA LEU A 42 2.54 7.12 -0.65
C LEU A 42 2.66 8.15 0.46
N LEU A 43 3.79 8.11 1.18
CA LEU A 43 4.10 9.11 2.20
C LEU A 43 5.15 10.08 1.71
N GLU A 44 5.02 11.32 2.14
CA GLU A 44 5.97 12.38 1.84
C GLU A 44 6.60 12.87 3.13
N GLY A 45 7.93 12.83 3.20
CA GLY A 45 8.69 13.46 4.26
C GLY A 45 9.05 14.89 3.87
N LYS A 46 8.77 15.82 4.74
CA LYS A 46 9.02 17.26 4.46
C LYS A 46 10.51 17.54 4.53
N ALA A 47 11.10 17.75 3.39
CA ALA A 47 12.53 18.06 3.23
C ALA A 47 12.71 18.79 1.89
N ASP A 48 13.92 19.22 1.62
CA ASP A 48 14.26 19.89 0.35
C ASP A 48 15.47 19.19 -0.26
N PRO A 49 15.28 18.32 -1.27
CA PRO A 49 14.02 17.92 -1.88
C PRO A 49 13.21 16.96 -0.96
N PRO A 50 11.90 16.87 -1.18
CA PRO A 50 11.07 15.93 -0.41
C PRO A 50 11.51 14.49 -0.58
N VAL A 51 11.29 13.66 0.44
CA VAL A 51 11.56 12.23 0.37
C VAL A 51 10.25 11.44 0.44
N TYR A 52 10.22 10.28 -0.20
CA TYR A 52 8.99 9.51 -0.35
C TYR A 52 9.21 8.05 -0.04
N ALA A 53 8.16 7.38 0.40
CA ALA A 53 8.12 5.92 0.51
C ALA A 53 6.69 5.45 0.28
N LEU A 54 6.54 4.32 -0.40
CA LEU A 54 5.24 3.68 -0.54
C LEU A 54 5.07 2.70 0.61
N CYS A 55 4.00 2.85 1.37
CA CYS A 55 3.73 2.02 2.53
C CYS A 55 2.56 1.08 2.25
N LEU A 56 2.72 -0.18 2.62
CA LEU A 56 1.69 -1.20 2.46
C LEU A 56 1.27 -1.67 3.85
N VAL A 57 0.02 -1.41 4.23
CA VAL A 57 -0.52 -1.78 5.54
C VAL A 57 -1.90 -2.39 5.36
N LEU A 58 -2.28 -3.28 6.28
CA LEU A 58 -3.61 -3.89 6.23
C LEU A 58 -4.70 -2.84 6.40
N ALA A 59 -5.82 -3.06 5.73
CA ALA A 59 -6.94 -2.14 5.76
C ALA A 59 -7.54 -1.95 7.15
N THR A 60 -7.32 -2.90 8.05
CA THR A 60 -7.77 -2.83 9.44
C THR A 60 -6.85 -1.99 10.32
N THR A 61 -5.79 -1.43 9.76
CA THR A 61 -4.81 -0.64 10.50
C THR A 61 -4.61 0.71 9.82
N ARG A 62 -3.84 1.57 10.46
CA ARG A 62 -3.38 2.83 9.86
C ARG A 62 -1.88 2.97 10.04
N ILE A 63 -1.26 3.79 9.19
CA ILE A 63 0.19 4.00 9.25
C ILE A 63 0.53 4.85 10.47
N ASN A 64 1.55 4.43 11.21
CA ASN A 64 2.10 5.21 12.31
C ASN A 64 3.05 6.25 11.73
N VAL A 65 2.49 7.37 11.23
CA VAL A 65 3.23 8.38 10.50
C VAL A 65 4.24 9.09 11.39
N ASN A 66 3.79 9.55 12.57
CA ASN A 66 4.62 10.43 13.40
C ASN A 66 5.74 9.72 14.14
N LYS A 67 5.55 8.47 14.54
CA LYS A 67 6.54 7.77 15.36
C LYS A 67 7.42 6.81 14.58
N VAL A 68 6.92 6.25 13.48
CA VAL A 68 7.66 5.25 12.74
C VAL A 68 8.05 5.76 11.36
N ALA A 69 7.06 6.08 10.52
CA ALA A 69 7.36 6.45 9.13
C ALA A 69 8.18 7.73 9.03
N ARG A 70 7.83 8.75 9.79
CA ARG A 70 8.57 10.02 9.79
C ARG A 70 10.04 9.81 10.15
N LYS A 71 10.31 9.04 11.20
CA LYS A 71 11.67 8.76 11.63
C LYS A 71 12.45 7.98 10.58
N ARG A 72 11.78 7.01 9.95
CA ARG A 72 12.41 6.21 8.91
C ARG A 72 12.71 7.02 7.65
N LEU A 73 11.87 8.03 7.35
CA LEU A 73 12.14 8.98 6.28
C LEU A 73 13.26 9.96 6.65
N GLY A 74 13.57 10.09 7.94
CA GLY A 74 14.61 11.01 8.39
C GLY A 74 14.19 12.47 8.37
N THR A 75 12.90 12.75 8.52
CA THR A 75 12.36 14.11 8.46
C THR A 75 11.66 14.50 9.74
N ARG A 76 11.46 15.81 9.93
CA ARG A 76 10.73 16.31 11.10
C ARG A 76 9.23 16.16 10.97
N LYS A 77 8.72 16.19 9.75
CA LYS A 77 7.30 16.04 9.46
C LYS A 77 7.10 15.12 8.29
N ALA A 78 6.04 14.35 8.33
CA ALA A 78 5.64 13.49 7.23
C ALA A 78 4.11 13.48 7.15
N SER A 79 3.60 13.25 5.96
CA SER A 79 2.16 13.20 5.72
C SER A 79 1.89 12.29 4.53
N PHE A 80 0.62 11.98 4.32
CA PHE A 80 0.22 11.30 3.09
C PHE A 80 0.48 12.24 1.92
N ALA A 81 1.07 11.72 0.85
CA ALA A 81 1.24 12.50 -0.36
C ALA A 81 -0.13 12.81 -0.96
N SER A 82 -0.24 13.97 -1.62
CA SER A 82 -1.49 14.34 -2.28
C SER A 82 -1.82 13.40 -3.43
N ALA A 83 -3.07 13.42 -3.88
CA ALA A 83 -3.48 12.63 -5.03
C ALA A 83 -2.65 12.98 -6.28
N ASP A 84 -2.37 14.28 -6.47
CA ASP A 84 -1.57 14.74 -7.61
C ASP A 84 -0.14 14.21 -7.56
N ILE A 85 0.51 14.28 -6.39
CA ILE A 85 1.87 13.78 -6.22
C ILE A 85 1.89 12.25 -6.35
N THR A 86 0.91 11.58 -5.80
CA THR A 86 0.80 10.12 -5.93
C THR A 86 0.75 9.73 -7.40
N LYS A 87 -0.09 10.40 -8.18
CA LYS A 87 -0.21 10.12 -9.62
C LYS A 87 1.08 10.46 -10.36
N GLU A 88 1.72 11.56 -10.01
CA GLU A 88 2.98 11.96 -10.64
C GLU A 88 4.10 10.95 -10.42
N LEU A 89 4.25 10.46 -9.19
CA LEU A 89 5.35 9.56 -8.83
C LEU A 89 5.08 8.10 -9.17
N THR A 90 3.83 7.66 -9.08
CA THR A 90 3.48 6.26 -9.30
C THR A 90 2.83 6.01 -10.65
N GLY A 91 2.30 7.04 -11.28
CA GLY A 91 1.51 6.90 -12.50
C GLY A 91 0.10 6.37 -12.24
N MET A 92 -0.30 6.28 -10.97
CA MET A 92 -1.55 5.63 -10.60
C MET A 92 -2.40 6.53 -9.70
N GLU A 93 -3.71 6.30 -9.72
CA GLU A 93 -4.64 7.03 -8.88
C GLU A 93 -4.84 6.34 -7.53
N ILE A 94 -5.14 7.12 -6.49
CA ILE A 94 -5.48 6.59 -5.17
C ILE A 94 -6.65 5.61 -5.33
N GLY A 95 -6.57 4.47 -4.67
CA GLY A 95 -7.52 3.36 -4.83
C GLY A 95 -7.07 2.32 -5.84
N GLY A 96 -6.12 2.69 -6.72
CA GLY A 96 -5.54 1.77 -7.68
C GLY A 96 -4.05 1.59 -7.54
N VAL A 97 -3.42 2.23 -6.54
CA VAL A 97 -1.96 2.17 -6.37
C VAL A 97 -1.54 0.76 -6.01
N THR A 98 -0.51 0.29 -6.71
CA THR A 98 0.11 -1.01 -6.47
C THR A 98 1.60 -0.81 -6.25
N PRO A 99 2.27 -1.69 -5.49
CA PRO A 99 3.74 -1.62 -5.38
C PRO A 99 4.48 -2.09 -6.62
N PHE A 100 3.78 -2.62 -7.61
CA PHE A 100 4.40 -3.08 -8.85
C PHE A 100 4.51 -1.95 -9.87
N GLY A 101 5.60 -1.95 -10.64
CA GLY A 101 5.78 -0.98 -11.72
C GLY A 101 6.27 0.39 -11.27
N LEU A 102 6.80 0.50 -10.07
CA LEU A 102 7.29 1.76 -9.52
C LEU A 102 8.77 2.01 -9.89
N PRO A 103 9.23 3.28 -9.81
CA PRO A 103 10.66 3.55 -9.93
C PRO A 103 11.45 2.74 -8.89
N GLU A 104 12.60 2.21 -9.29
CA GLU A 104 13.40 1.36 -8.41
C GLU A 104 13.97 2.12 -7.20
N ASP A 105 14.11 3.43 -7.30
CA ASP A 105 14.60 4.24 -6.20
C ASP A 105 13.52 4.65 -5.19
N LEU A 106 12.27 4.31 -5.46
CA LEU A 106 11.19 4.56 -4.50
C LEU A 106 11.12 3.41 -3.51
N PRO A 107 11.42 3.65 -2.21
CA PRO A 107 11.34 2.57 -1.22
C PRO A 107 9.91 2.08 -1.02
N ILE A 108 9.77 0.77 -0.85
CA ILE A 108 8.50 0.14 -0.53
C ILE A 108 8.63 -0.44 0.88
N TRP A 109 7.80 0.03 1.80
CA TRP A 109 7.79 -0.43 3.18
C TRP A 109 6.54 -1.26 3.43
N ILE A 110 6.72 -2.50 3.82
CA ILE A 110 5.62 -3.43 4.08
C ILE A 110 5.54 -3.66 5.58
N ASP A 111 4.38 -3.38 6.15
CA ASP A 111 4.15 -3.65 7.56
C ASP A 111 4.25 -5.16 7.82
N ASN A 112 4.84 -5.54 8.95
CA ASN A 112 5.00 -6.94 9.30
C ASN A 112 3.67 -7.70 9.34
N LEU A 113 2.56 -7.03 9.69
CA LEU A 113 1.24 -7.67 9.72
C LEU A 113 0.77 -8.10 8.34
N VAL A 114 1.17 -7.37 7.29
CA VAL A 114 0.85 -7.76 5.91
C VAL A 114 1.52 -9.10 5.60
N MET A 115 2.75 -9.28 6.04
CA MET A 115 3.50 -10.51 5.78
C MET A 115 2.93 -11.72 6.54
N GLU A 116 2.17 -11.49 7.60
CA GLU A 116 1.55 -12.56 8.39
C GLU A 116 0.23 -13.05 7.79
N ALA A 117 -0.33 -12.31 6.84
CA ALA A 117 -1.59 -12.71 6.21
C ALA A 117 -1.36 -13.88 5.26
N PRO A 118 -2.28 -14.86 5.18
CA PRO A 118 -2.14 -15.97 4.23
C PRO A 118 -2.13 -15.50 2.78
N LYS A 119 -2.98 -14.54 2.44
CA LYS A 119 -3.04 -13.88 1.15
C LYS A 119 -3.51 -12.46 1.36
N VAL A 120 -3.14 -11.58 0.45
CA VAL A 120 -3.57 -10.18 0.52
C VAL A 120 -4.09 -9.71 -0.83
N ILE A 121 -5.05 -8.78 -0.77
CA ILE A 121 -5.58 -8.08 -1.92
C ILE A 121 -4.98 -6.68 -1.91
N ILE A 122 -4.35 -6.29 -3.01
CA ILE A 122 -3.72 -4.97 -3.15
C ILE A 122 -4.25 -4.28 -4.39
N GLY A 123 -3.93 -2.99 -4.54
CA GLY A 123 -4.29 -2.26 -5.75
C GLY A 123 -3.68 -2.89 -6.99
N GLY A 124 -4.39 -2.81 -8.11
CA GLY A 124 -4.01 -3.46 -9.36
C GLY A 124 -3.41 -2.52 -10.39
N GLY A 125 -3.07 -1.29 -10.02
CA GLY A 125 -2.52 -0.32 -10.94
C GLY A 125 -3.57 0.60 -11.55
N SER A 126 -4.83 0.29 -11.39
CA SER A 126 -5.96 1.12 -11.81
C SER A 126 -7.13 0.83 -10.88
N ARG A 127 -8.17 1.65 -10.98
CA ARG A 127 -9.36 1.41 -10.15
C ARG A 127 -10.23 0.27 -10.68
N ASN A 128 -9.85 -0.34 -11.81
CA ASN A 128 -10.61 -1.43 -12.44
C ASN A 128 -10.15 -2.81 -11.98
N ALA A 129 -9.07 -2.92 -11.24
CA ALA A 129 -8.51 -4.22 -10.89
C ALA A 129 -7.86 -4.22 -9.52
N LYS A 130 -7.90 -5.39 -8.89
CA LYS A 130 -7.13 -5.67 -7.67
C LYS A 130 -6.26 -6.89 -7.94
N ILE A 131 -5.22 -7.04 -7.15
CA ILE A 131 -4.31 -8.18 -7.25
C ILE A 131 -4.40 -8.98 -5.95
N TYR A 132 -4.58 -10.30 -6.08
CA TYR A 132 -4.65 -11.22 -4.95
C TYR A 132 -3.41 -12.12 -5.00
N LEU A 133 -2.61 -12.10 -3.95
CA LEU A 133 -1.36 -12.86 -3.93
C LEU A 133 -0.93 -13.19 -2.50
N THR A 134 0.04 -14.09 -2.37
CA THR A 134 0.67 -14.33 -1.08
C THR A 134 1.71 -13.24 -0.82
N PRO A 135 1.86 -12.81 0.45
CA PRO A 135 2.77 -11.71 0.76
C PRO A 135 4.23 -11.92 0.35
N GLU A 136 4.70 -13.15 0.33
CA GLU A 136 6.09 -13.44 -0.07
C GLU A 136 6.41 -12.93 -1.47
N ASN A 137 5.42 -12.85 -2.34
CA ASN A 137 5.64 -12.33 -3.70
C ASN A 137 6.00 -10.85 -3.71
N LEU A 138 5.64 -10.12 -2.67
CA LEU A 138 5.98 -8.71 -2.55
C LEU A 138 7.49 -8.52 -2.33
N LEU A 139 8.14 -9.49 -1.73
CA LEU A 139 9.59 -9.42 -1.46
C LEU A 139 10.43 -9.59 -2.72
N LYS A 140 9.82 -9.96 -3.84
CA LYS A 140 10.51 -10.03 -5.14
C LYS A 140 10.72 -8.67 -5.76
N LEU A 141 10.08 -7.64 -5.23
CA LEU A 141 10.21 -6.28 -5.75
C LEU A 141 11.50 -5.62 -5.28
N PRO A 142 12.14 -4.79 -6.12
CA PRO A 142 13.35 -4.08 -5.69
C PRO A 142 13.01 -3.04 -4.62
N ASN A 143 14.00 -2.75 -3.76
CA ASN A 143 13.92 -1.72 -2.73
C ASN A 143 12.74 -1.93 -1.76
N THR A 144 12.45 -3.17 -1.42
CA THR A 144 11.35 -3.55 -0.54
C THR A 144 11.89 -3.93 0.83
N HIS A 145 11.28 -3.36 1.87
CA HIS A 145 11.69 -3.57 3.27
C HIS A 145 10.48 -3.90 4.13
N ILE A 146 10.63 -4.90 4.99
CA ILE A 146 9.64 -5.20 6.01
C ILE A 146 9.91 -4.29 7.19
N VAL A 147 8.89 -3.55 7.63
CA VAL A 147 9.02 -2.58 8.72
C VAL A 147 8.08 -2.99 9.86
N GLU A 148 8.66 -3.41 10.97
CA GLU A 148 7.87 -3.75 12.15
C GLU A 148 7.26 -2.49 12.76
N GLY A 149 5.99 -2.56 13.12
CA GLY A 149 5.31 -1.45 13.77
C GLY A 149 4.98 -0.29 12.83
N LEU A 150 5.05 -0.50 11.52
CA LEU A 150 4.69 0.55 10.57
C LEU A 150 3.23 0.96 10.71
N SER A 151 2.36 0.00 11.03
CA SER A 151 0.95 0.28 11.26
C SER A 151 0.61 0.23 12.74
N MET A 152 -0.54 0.80 13.08
CA MET A 152 -1.12 0.70 14.40
C MET A 152 -2.62 0.46 14.28
N PRO A 153 -3.26 -0.08 15.34
CA PRO A 153 -4.71 -0.32 15.30
C PRO A 153 -5.48 0.99 15.07
N ILE A 154 -6.58 0.88 14.35
CA ILE A 154 -7.50 1.99 14.22
C ILE A 154 -8.25 2.13 15.53
N VAL A 155 -8.16 3.31 16.16
CA VAL A 155 -8.90 3.62 17.37
C VAL A 155 -10.12 4.42 16.97
N THR A 156 -11.30 3.94 17.35
CA THR A 156 -12.56 4.57 17.00
C THR A 156 -13.26 5.10 18.24
N GLU A 157 -14.02 6.18 18.06
CA GLU A 157 -14.70 6.83 19.18
C GLU A 157 -15.71 5.92 19.88
N GLU A 158 -16.34 5.04 19.15
CA GLU A 158 -17.32 4.12 19.71
C GLU A 158 -16.71 3.13 20.69
N ARG A 159 -15.42 3.05 20.79
CA ARG A 159 -14.74 2.21 21.78
C ARG A 159 -14.68 2.85 23.16
N LEU A 160 -15.01 4.10 23.21
CA LEU A 160 -14.95 4.85 24.47
C LEU A 160 -16.17 4.64 25.35
#